data_43238555faae987e1058eefc83fd3fb8
#
_entry.id   43238555faae987e1058eefc83fd3fb8
#
_cell.length_a   1.000
_cell.length_b   1.000
_cell.length_c   1.000
_cell.angle_alpha   90.00
_cell.angle_beta   90.00
_cell.angle_gamma   90.00
#
_symmetry.space_group_name_H-M   'P 1'
#
loop_
_entity.id
_entity.type
_entity.pdbx_description
1 polymer ?
#
loop_
_entity_poly.entity_id
_entity_poly.type
_entity_poly.pdbx_seq_one_letter_code
_entity_poly.pdbx_strand_id
1 'polypeptide(L)' 'MSLNEQLRRLIEENTTQAELAKKMGIHRQTLNDSLRRDMRLTKFEKIIDALGYKVVLVKK' A
#
# COMPACT_ATOMS: atom_id res chain seq x y z
N MET A 1 -9.16 3.74 12.97
CA MET A 1 -8.14 3.05 12.15
C MET A 1 -7.45 4.02 11.24
N SER A 2 -6.13 4.00 11.21
CA SER A 2 -5.39 4.84 10.30
C SER A 2 -5.49 4.30 8.86
N LEU A 3 -5.24 5.18 7.90
CA LEU A 3 -5.25 4.82 6.49
C LEU A 3 -4.18 3.75 6.19
N ASN A 4 -3.03 3.86 6.85
CA ASN A 4 -1.94 2.88 6.69
C ASN A 4 -2.34 1.49 7.20
N GLU A 5 -3.10 1.42 8.28
CA GLU A 5 -3.59 0.14 8.79
C GLU A 5 -4.58 -0.51 7.83
N GLN A 6 -5.45 0.29 7.25
CA GLN A 6 -6.39 -0.20 6.24
C GLN A 6 -5.65 -0.72 5.01
N LEU A 7 -4.60 -0.02 4.59
CA LEU A 7 -3.78 -0.44 3.47
C LEU A 7 -3.06 -1.76 3.78
N ARG A 8 -2.51 -1.90 4.98
CA ARG A 8 -1.85 -3.14 5.39
C ARG A 8 -2.81 -4.33 5.35
N ARG A 9 -4.02 -4.14 5.83
CA ARG A 9 -5.06 -5.20 5.76
C ARG A 9 -5.37 -5.57 4.32
N LEU A 10 -5.52 -4.58 3.47
CA LEU A 10 -5.80 -4.81 2.06
C LEU A 10 -4.69 -5.63 1.41
N ILE A 11 -3.44 -5.33 1.73
CA ILE A 11 -2.29 -6.09 1.24
C ILE A 11 -2.38 -7.53 1.73
N GLU A 12 -2.58 -7.75 3.02
CA GLU A 12 -2.61 -9.08 3.61
C GLU A 12 -3.76 -9.93 3.06
N GLU A 13 -4.90 -9.33 2.76
CA GLU A 13 -6.06 -10.02 2.20
C GLU A 13 -5.87 -10.45 0.75
N ASN A 14 -5.07 -9.72 -0.01
CA ASN A 14 -4.92 -9.95 -1.46
C ASN A 14 -3.58 -10.55 -1.84
N THR A 15 -2.54 -10.32 -1.05
CA THR A 15 -1.20 -10.76 -1.37
C THR A 15 -0.34 -10.76 -0.10
N THR A 16 0.97 -10.77 -0.25
CA THR A 16 1.92 -10.59 0.85
C THR A 16 2.76 -9.36 0.58
N GLN A 17 3.38 -8.82 1.64
CA GLN A 17 4.28 -7.68 1.47
C GLN A 17 5.46 -8.04 0.57
N ALA A 18 5.96 -9.27 0.66
CA ALA A 18 7.06 -9.73 -0.18
C ALA A 18 6.68 -9.75 -1.66
N GLU A 19 5.51 -10.28 -1.97
CA GLU A 19 5.01 -10.32 -3.35
C GLU A 19 4.76 -8.92 -3.90
N LEU A 20 4.15 -8.05 -3.10
CA LEU A 20 3.87 -6.70 -3.51
C LEU A 20 5.15 -5.90 -3.74
N ALA A 21 6.13 -6.03 -2.84
CA ALA A 21 7.42 -5.36 -2.98
C ALA A 21 8.14 -5.80 -4.26
N LYS A 22 8.09 -7.09 -4.56
CA LYS A 22 8.66 -7.64 -5.78
C LYS A 22 8.00 -7.04 -7.02
N LYS A 23 6.67 -6.94 -6.99
CA LYS A 23 5.90 -6.36 -8.09
C LYS A 23 6.22 -4.89 -8.30
N MET A 24 6.49 -4.16 -7.21
CA MET A 24 6.86 -2.76 -7.26
C MET A 24 8.34 -2.51 -7.55
N GLY A 25 9.16 -3.56 -7.52
CA GLY A 25 10.60 -3.44 -7.75
C GLY A 25 11.36 -2.85 -6.58
N ILE A 26 10.87 -3.05 -5.35
CA ILE A 26 11.51 -2.56 -4.13
C ILE A 26 11.73 -3.70 -3.15
N HIS A 27 12.53 -3.46 -2.12
CA HIS A 27 12.72 -4.44 -1.05
C HIS A 27 11.50 -4.49 -0.13
N ARG A 28 11.21 -5.68 0.39
CA ARG A 28 10.12 -5.87 1.35
C ARG A 28 10.27 -4.94 2.56
N GLN A 29 11.49 -4.77 3.04
CA GLN A 29 11.76 -3.91 4.19
C GLN A 29 11.44 -2.45 3.87
N THR A 30 11.74 -1.99 2.67
CA THR A 30 11.40 -0.64 2.21
C THR A 30 9.89 -0.44 2.21
N LEU A 31 9.16 -1.43 1.71
CA LEU A 31 7.69 -1.38 1.72
C LEU A 31 7.15 -1.35 3.14
N ASN A 32 7.66 -2.22 4.01
CA ASN A 32 7.24 -2.28 5.40
C ASN A 32 7.47 -0.95 6.12
N ASP A 33 8.64 -0.34 5.93
CA ASP A 33 8.96 0.96 6.50
C ASP A 33 8.01 2.06 6.01
N SER A 34 7.68 2.03 4.73
CA SER A 34 6.73 2.97 4.15
C SER A 34 5.34 2.84 4.77
N LEU A 35 4.93 1.62 5.06
CA LEU A 35 3.62 1.35 5.68
C LEU A 35 3.57 1.76 7.16
N ARG A 36 4.72 1.90 7.79
CA ARG A 36 4.82 2.33 9.20
C ARG A 36 4.85 3.84 9.36
N ARG A 37 5.22 4.56 8.31
CA ARG A 37 5.36 6.01 8.32
C ARG A 37 4.26 6.65 7.51
N ASP A 38 4.04 7.93 7.77
CA ASP A 38 3.18 8.72 6.90
C ASP A 38 3.82 8.79 5.52
N MET A 39 3.08 8.40 4.51
CA MET A 39 3.57 8.44 3.15
C MET A 39 2.81 9.47 2.33
N ARG A 40 3.46 9.97 1.30
CA ARG A 40 2.82 10.90 0.38
C ARG A 40 1.74 10.18 -0.42
N LEU A 41 0.73 10.93 -0.79
CA LEU A 41 -0.39 10.40 -1.58
C LEU A 41 0.08 9.70 -2.85
N THR A 42 1.09 10.24 -3.52
CA THR A 42 1.65 9.65 -4.73
C THR A 42 2.14 8.21 -4.48
N LYS A 43 2.86 8.02 -3.39
CA LYS A 43 3.38 6.69 -3.04
C LYS A 43 2.24 5.75 -2.65
N PHE A 44 1.27 6.27 -1.91
CA PHE A 44 0.08 5.53 -1.54
C PHE A 44 -0.66 5.03 -2.79
N GLU A 45 -0.86 5.90 -3.76
CA GLU A 45 -1.50 5.57 -5.03
C GLU A 45 -0.75 4.48 -5.80
N LYS A 46 0.59 4.52 -5.78
CA LYS A 46 1.40 3.49 -6.44
C LYS A 46 1.18 2.12 -5.82
N ILE A 47 1.10 2.05 -4.50
CA ILE A 47 0.84 0.79 -3.80
C ILE A 47 -0.56 0.28 -4.14
N ILE A 48 -1.55 1.14 -4.09
CA ILE A 48 -2.94 0.81 -4.42
C ILE A 48 -3.05 0.30 -5.86
N ASP A 49 -2.40 0.99 -6.78
CA ASP A 49 -2.38 0.59 -8.20
C ASP A 49 -1.73 -0.78 -8.40
N ALA A 50 -0.62 -1.03 -7.70
CA ALA A 50 0.07 -2.32 -7.76
C ALA A 50 -0.80 -3.47 -7.24
N LEU A 51 -1.75 -3.17 -6.36
CA LEU A 51 -2.73 -4.14 -5.85
C LEU A 51 -3.90 -4.36 -6.81
N GLY A 52 -3.99 -3.57 -7.88
CA GLY A 52 -5.10 -3.64 -8.82
C GLY A 52 -6.33 -2.83 -8.39
N TYR A 53 -6.15 -1.89 -7.48
CA TYR A 53 -7.23 -1.01 -7.02
C TYR A 53 -6.99 0.42 -7.45
N LYS A 54 -7.99 1.24 -7.22
CA LYS A 54 -7.96 2.65 -7.56
C LYS A 54 -8.43 3.47 -6.36
N VAL A 55 -7.76 4.59 -6.14
CA VAL A 55 -8.18 5.52 -5.09
C VAL A 55 -9.33 6.37 -5.61
N VAL A 56 -10.43 6.37 -4.87
CA VAL A 56 -11.61 7.16 -5.20
C VAL A 56 -11.97 8.02 -3.99
N LEU A 57 -12.15 9.30 -4.23
CA LEU A 57 -12.59 10.23 -3.20
C LEU A 57 -14.11 10.29 -3.18
N VAL A 58 -14.69 10.01 -2.02
CA VAL A 58 -16.14 10.04 -1.84
C VAL A 58 -16.48 11.20 -0.92
N LYS A 59 -17.39 12.05 -1.38
CA LYS A 59 -17.87 13.17 -0.59
C LYS A 59 -18.87 12.65 0.44
N LYS A 60 -18.66 13.09 1.67
CA LYS A 60 -19.61 12.74 2.74
C LYS A 60 -20.94 13.47 2.57
#